data_6d439892c80f3d01bad1dcf01633cab6
#
_entry.id   6d439892c80f3d01bad1dcf01633cab6
#
_cell.length_a   1.000
_cell.length_b   1.000
_cell.length_c   1.000
_cell.angle_alpha   90.00
_cell.angle_beta   90.00
_cell.angle_gamma   90.00
#
_symmetry.space_group_name_H-M   'P 1'
#
loop_
_entity.id
_entity.type
_entity.pdbx_description
1 polymer ?
#
loop_
_entity_poly.entity_id
_entity_poly.type
_entity_poly.pdbx_seq_one_letter_code
_entity_poly.pdbx_strand_id
1 'polypeptide(L)'
;RVLLAEYTKIKYWKQLAALFGSLEDNKRELLALDLTYQQNGLDKEKQFVALAYQFMAIDVPYRAAAILERAMKEGQVEKTEKNLEILGSAYQRAQEFKKASPVLEQAAKLASHGNAWSRLAGVYLNLNENEKALVAAINALSKGGLKREDLTWMNRGSAEASLHCYDAAVKSFSKAAKFDRVKKNAVNWKKYVSAEGERRNKLIANGANLAQCKKV
;
A
#
# COMPACT_ATOMS: atom_id res chain seq x y z
N ARG A 1 -15.06 -35.01 -7.77
CA ARG A 1 -15.90 -34.49 -6.66
C ARG A 1 -16.14 -35.53 -5.58
N VAL A 2 -16.47 -36.81 -5.96
CA VAL A 2 -16.75 -37.92 -5.01
C VAL A 2 -15.55 -38.19 -4.10
N LEU A 3 -14.32 -38.28 -4.65
CA LEU A 3 -13.08 -38.50 -3.87
C LEU A 3 -12.82 -37.43 -2.81
N LEU A 4 -13.26 -36.18 -3.02
CA LEU A 4 -13.05 -35.05 -2.09
C LEU A 4 -14.08 -35.06 -0.95
N ALA A 5 -15.27 -35.62 -1.15
CA ALA A 5 -16.28 -35.78 -0.10
C ALA A 5 -15.94 -36.92 0.87
N GLU A 6 -15.29 -37.99 0.37
CA GLU A 6 -14.91 -39.16 1.16
C GLU A 6 -13.48 -39.13 1.71
N TYR A 7 -12.57 -38.34 1.07
CA TYR A 7 -11.15 -38.29 1.42
C TYR A 7 -10.71 -36.84 1.70
N THR A 8 -10.97 -36.36 2.91
CA THR A 8 -10.60 -35.04 3.38
C THR A 8 -9.10 -34.87 3.74
N LYS A 9 -8.21 -35.74 3.21
CA LYS A 9 -6.80 -35.70 3.55
C LYS A 9 -6.13 -34.45 2.93
N ILE A 10 -5.46 -33.65 3.76
CA ILE A 10 -4.67 -32.45 3.36
C ILE A 10 -3.77 -32.73 2.15
N LYS A 11 -3.19 -33.93 2.08
CA LYS A 11 -2.35 -34.39 0.96
C LYS A 11 -3.03 -34.21 -0.40
N TYR A 12 -4.32 -34.51 -0.53
CA TYR A 12 -5.03 -34.41 -1.81
C TYR A 12 -5.29 -32.96 -2.20
N TRP A 13 -5.60 -32.08 -1.24
CA TRP A 13 -5.77 -30.66 -1.51
C TRP A 13 -4.46 -30.02 -1.98
N LYS A 14 -3.31 -30.39 -1.36
CA LYS A 14 -1.98 -29.95 -1.81
C LYS A 14 -1.69 -30.39 -3.26
N GLN A 15 -2.01 -31.65 -3.60
CA GLN A 15 -1.81 -32.16 -4.96
C GLN A 15 -2.71 -31.47 -5.97
N LEU A 16 -3.97 -31.19 -5.61
CA LEU A 16 -4.90 -30.46 -6.45
C LEU A 16 -4.46 -29.01 -6.67
N ALA A 17 -4.00 -28.33 -5.63
CA ALA A 17 -3.46 -26.99 -5.77
C ALA A 17 -2.28 -26.95 -6.74
N ALA A 18 -1.33 -27.90 -6.62
CA ALA A 18 -0.20 -27.99 -7.54
C ALA A 18 -0.63 -28.29 -8.98
N LEU A 19 -1.61 -29.19 -9.16
CA LEU A 19 -2.15 -29.54 -10.48
C LEU A 19 -2.86 -28.35 -11.13
N PHE A 20 -3.74 -27.66 -10.39
CA PHE A 20 -4.45 -26.50 -10.91
C PHE A 20 -3.49 -25.32 -11.21
N GLY A 21 -2.45 -25.16 -10.40
CA GLY A 21 -1.38 -24.18 -10.70
C GLY A 21 -0.65 -24.50 -12.00
N SER A 22 -0.35 -25.80 -12.28
CA SER A 22 0.28 -26.21 -13.55
C SER A 22 -0.64 -26.07 -14.77
N LEU A 23 -1.96 -26.05 -14.56
CA LEU A 23 -2.98 -25.83 -15.59
C LEU A 23 -3.41 -24.36 -15.71
N GLU A 24 -2.77 -23.45 -14.97
CA GLU A 24 -3.11 -22.02 -14.89
C GLU A 24 -4.58 -21.75 -14.50
N ASP A 25 -5.24 -22.73 -13.85
CA ASP A 25 -6.59 -22.58 -13.31
C ASP A 25 -6.56 -21.93 -11.93
N ASN A 26 -6.32 -20.62 -11.92
CA ASN A 26 -6.15 -19.81 -10.71
C ASN A 26 -7.35 -19.91 -9.74
N LYS A 27 -8.58 -20.12 -10.26
CA LYS A 27 -9.78 -20.23 -9.40
C LYS A 27 -9.78 -21.52 -8.59
N ARG A 28 -9.49 -22.66 -9.25
CA ARG A 28 -9.46 -23.95 -8.57
C ARG A 28 -8.21 -24.09 -7.71
N GLU A 29 -7.07 -23.52 -8.14
CA GLU A 29 -5.86 -23.44 -7.33
C GLU A 29 -6.13 -22.70 -6.02
N LEU A 30 -6.74 -21.51 -6.08
CA LEU A 30 -7.11 -20.73 -4.89
C LEU A 30 -7.99 -21.53 -3.93
N LEU A 31 -9.03 -22.20 -4.44
CA LEU A 31 -9.92 -23.02 -3.60
C LEU A 31 -9.17 -24.16 -2.92
N ALA A 32 -8.29 -24.86 -3.64
CA ALA A 32 -7.51 -25.97 -3.09
C ALA A 32 -6.47 -25.49 -2.07
N LEU A 33 -5.81 -24.36 -2.32
CA LEU A 33 -4.89 -23.73 -1.37
C LEU A 33 -5.61 -23.21 -0.11
N ASP A 34 -6.77 -22.57 -0.27
CA ASP A 34 -7.54 -22.08 0.87
C ASP A 34 -8.05 -23.21 1.75
N LEU A 35 -8.55 -24.29 1.17
CA LEU A 35 -8.95 -25.48 1.91
C LEU A 35 -7.75 -26.14 2.62
N THR A 36 -6.58 -26.15 1.98
CA THR A 36 -5.34 -26.63 2.60
C THR A 36 -4.95 -25.74 3.79
N TYR A 37 -5.07 -24.43 3.64
CA TYR A 37 -4.80 -23.46 4.72
C TYR A 37 -5.75 -23.64 5.89
N GLN A 38 -7.06 -23.77 5.64
CA GLN A 38 -8.08 -23.95 6.69
C GLN A 38 -7.85 -25.23 7.52
N GLN A 39 -7.25 -26.24 6.92
CA GLN A 39 -6.86 -27.49 7.61
C GLN A 39 -5.45 -27.44 8.21
N ASN A 40 -4.82 -26.24 8.32
CA ASN A 40 -3.44 -26.04 8.77
C ASN A 40 -2.42 -26.88 7.98
N GLY A 41 -2.69 -27.10 6.71
CA GLY A 41 -1.87 -27.95 5.84
C GLY A 41 -0.76 -27.22 5.10
N LEU A 42 -0.70 -25.87 5.12
CA LEU A 42 0.41 -25.14 4.51
C LEU A 42 1.65 -25.23 5.42
N ASP A 43 2.79 -25.55 4.82
CA ASP A 43 4.03 -25.81 5.52
C ASP A 43 5.23 -25.03 4.95
N LYS A 44 5.03 -24.27 3.86
CA LYS A 44 6.08 -23.48 3.22
C LYS A 44 5.66 -22.02 3.08
N GLU A 45 6.56 -21.10 3.44
CA GLU A 45 6.35 -19.66 3.35
C GLU A 45 5.74 -19.25 2.00
N LYS A 46 6.30 -19.77 0.90
CA LYS A 46 5.82 -19.45 -0.46
C LYS A 46 4.34 -19.76 -0.70
N GLN A 47 3.77 -20.74 0.00
CA GLN A 47 2.35 -21.11 -0.16
C GLN A 47 1.45 -20.05 0.50
N PHE A 48 1.79 -19.56 1.69
CA PHE A 48 1.06 -18.48 2.35
C PHE A 48 1.12 -17.19 1.52
N VAL A 49 2.31 -16.86 0.99
CA VAL A 49 2.51 -15.69 0.14
C VAL A 49 1.72 -15.80 -1.16
N ALA A 50 1.73 -16.97 -1.82
CA ALA A 50 0.96 -17.23 -3.03
C ALA A 50 -0.55 -17.11 -2.78
N LEU A 51 -1.04 -17.72 -1.70
CA LEU A 51 -2.45 -17.63 -1.30
C LEU A 51 -2.88 -16.17 -1.05
N ALA A 52 -2.04 -15.39 -0.38
CA ALA A 52 -2.30 -13.98 -0.16
C ALA A 52 -2.37 -13.19 -1.48
N TYR A 53 -1.45 -13.43 -2.41
CA TYR A 53 -1.50 -12.81 -3.74
C TYR A 53 -2.77 -13.16 -4.52
N GLN A 54 -3.21 -14.42 -4.47
CA GLN A 54 -4.42 -14.86 -5.14
C GLN A 54 -5.66 -14.18 -4.54
N PHE A 55 -5.76 -14.06 -3.21
CA PHE A 55 -6.84 -13.28 -2.58
C PHE A 55 -6.80 -11.80 -2.95
N MET A 56 -5.62 -11.20 -3.06
CA MET A 56 -5.51 -9.81 -3.54
C MET A 56 -5.92 -9.67 -5.01
N ALA A 57 -5.66 -10.68 -5.85
CA ALA A 57 -6.02 -10.68 -7.27
C ALA A 57 -7.54 -10.71 -7.50
N ILE A 58 -8.29 -11.39 -6.62
CA ILE A 58 -9.77 -11.43 -6.66
C ILE A 58 -10.42 -10.34 -5.79
N ASP A 59 -9.65 -9.33 -5.38
CA ASP A 59 -10.09 -8.17 -4.58
C ASP A 59 -10.68 -8.52 -3.20
N VAL A 60 -10.05 -9.51 -2.52
CA VAL A 60 -10.33 -9.90 -1.14
C VAL A 60 -9.11 -9.62 -0.25
N PRO A 61 -8.64 -8.36 -0.16
CA PRO A 61 -7.35 -8.02 0.44
C PRO A 61 -7.32 -8.24 1.97
N TYR A 62 -8.46 -8.13 2.65
CA TYR A 62 -8.51 -8.38 4.10
C TYR A 62 -8.14 -9.82 4.44
N ARG A 63 -8.63 -10.80 3.65
CA ARG A 63 -8.29 -12.21 3.86
C ARG A 63 -6.81 -12.47 3.59
N ALA A 64 -6.24 -11.85 2.55
CA ALA A 64 -4.80 -11.90 2.29
C ALA A 64 -3.99 -11.38 3.48
N ALA A 65 -4.38 -10.23 4.05
CA ALA A 65 -3.73 -9.67 5.23
C ALA A 65 -3.83 -10.60 6.45
N ALA A 66 -5.03 -11.14 6.73
CA ALA A 66 -5.25 -12.03 7.87
C ALA A 66 -4.40 -13.32 7.79
N ILE A 67 -4.25 -13.89 6.59
CA ILE A 67 -3.41 -15.07 6.35
C ILE A 67 -1.94 -14.75 6.63
N LEU A 68 -1.41 -13.66 6.07
CA LEU A 68 -0.01 -13.28 6.26
C LEU A 68 0.29 -12.87 7.69
N GLU A 69 -0.59 -12.10 8.33
CA GLU A 69 -0.42 -11.69 9.73
C GLU A 69 -0.34 -12.90 10.66
N ARG A 70 -1.29 -13.86 10.50
CA ARG A 70 -1.27 -15.11 11.26
C ARG A 70 0.00 -15.90 11.02
N ALA A 71 0.37 -16.12 9.74
CA ALA A 71 1.54 -16.89 9.38
C ALA A 71 2.85 -16.26 9.90
N MET A 72 2.95 -14.91 9.89
CA MET A 72 4.08 -14.19 10.49
C MET A 72 4.11 -14.30 12.01
N LYS A 73 2.94 -14.30 12.67
CA LYS A 73 2.84 -14.46 14.12
C LYS A 73 3.23 -15.88 14.56
N GLU A 74 2.88 -16.87 13.76
CA GLU A 74 3.19 -18.29 13.99
C GLU A 74 4.62 -18.68 13.52
N GLY A 75 5.39 -17.75 12.95
CA GLY A 75 6.74 -17.99 12.46
C GLY A 75 6.84 -18.78 11.15
N GLN A 76 5.72 -18.96 10.46
CA GLN A 76 5.65 -19.68 9.17
C GLN A 76 6.04 -18.80 7.98
N VAL A 77 5.97 -17.48 8.15
CA VAL A 77 6.40 -16.46 7.18
C VAL A 77 7.33 -15.49 7.88
N GLU A 78 8.52 -15.32 7.31
CA GLU A 78 9.53 -14.41 7.82
C GLU A 78 9.13 -12.95 7.61
N LYS A 79 9.44 -12.07 8.58
CA LYS A 79 9.18 -10.62 8.50
C LYS A 79 10.25 -9.90 7.66
N THR A 80 10.47 -10.34 6.45
CA THR A 80 11.33 -9.67 5.49
C THR A 80 10.69 -8.37 4.98
N GLU A 81 11.50 -7.46 4.43
CA GLU A 81 11.00 -6.26 3.75
C GLU A 81 9.84 -6.58 2.79
N LYS A 82 10.07 -7.57 1.89
CA LYS A 82 9.11 -7.98 0.87
C LYS A 82 7.79 -8.48 1.47
N ASN A 83 7.86 -9.36 2.45
CA ASN A 83 6.67 -9.95 3.07
C ASN A 83 5.87 -8.91 3.86
N LEU A 84 6.56 -8.01 4.58
CA LEU A 84 5.93 -6.88 5.27
C LEU A 84 5.28 -5.89 4.28
N GLU A 85 5.93 -5.63 3.13
CA GLU A 85 5.35 -4.78 2.09
C GLU A 85 4.06 -5.40 1.49
N ILE A 86 4.03 -6.73 1.30
CA ILE A 86 2.83 -7.45 0.86
C ILE A 86 1.71 -7.32 1.90
N LEU A 87 2.00 -7.59 3.17
CA LEU A 87 1.03 -7.46 4.26
C LEU A 87 0.50 -6.03 4.38
N GLY A 88 1.39 -5.04 4.38
CA GLY A 88 1.02 -3.62 4.43
C GLY A 88 0.17 -3.19 3.22
N SER A 89 0.49 -3.70 2.02
CA SER A 89 -0.31 -3.47 0.82
C SER A 89 -1.70 -4.11 0.90
N ALA A 90 -1.80 -5.30 1.48
CA ALA A 90 -3.08 -5.98 1.68
C ALA A 90 -3.96 -5.20 2.65
N TYR A 91 -3.41 -4.72 3.78
CA TYR A 91 -4.13 -3.85 4.71
C TYR A 91 -4.53 -2.51 4.08
N GLN A 92 -3.63 -1.88 3.30
CA GLN A 92 -3.93 -0.64 2.61
C GLN A 92 -5.09 -0.79 1.63
N ARG A 93 -5.11 -1.89 0.84
CA ARG A 93 -6.21 -2.19 -0.09
C ARG A 93 -7.51 -2.54 0.63
N ALA A 94 -7.43 -3.17 1.81
CA ALA A 94 -8.55 -3.42 2.70
C ALA A 94 -9.03 -2.17 3.47
N GLN A 95 -8.42 -1.00 3.24
CA GLN A 95 -8.66 0.26 3.95
C GLN A 95 -8.41 0.19 5.47
N GLU A 96 -7.69 -0.82 5.92
CA GLU A 96 -7.26 -1.00 7.30
C GLU A 96 -5.99 -0.18 7.59
N PHE A 97 -6.07 1.15 7.39
CA PHE A 97 -4.91 2.05 7.41
C PHE A 97 -4.17 2.05 8.76
N LYS A 98 -4.90 1.90 9.87
CA LYS A 98 -4.30 1.81 11.21
C LYS A 98 -3.46 0.54 11.40
N LYS A 99 -3.79 -0.55 10.70
CA LYS A 99 -2.99 -1.78 10.69
C LYS A 99 -1.88 -1.72 9.65
N ALA A 100 -2.11 -1.04 8.53
CA ALA A 100 -1.14 -0.89 7.45
C ALA A 100 0.08 -0.06 7.88
N SER A 101 -0.11 1.05 8.64
CA SER A 101 0.97 1.99 8.96
C SER A 101 2.12 1.32 9.73
N PRO A 102 1.94 0.62 10.87
CA PRO A 102 3.06 0.02 11.61
C PRO A 102 3.78 -1.09 10.81
N VAL A 103 3.06 -1.81 9.96
CA VAL A 103 3.66 -2.85 9.10
C VAL A 103 4.53 -2.22 8.01
N LEU A 104 4.02 -1.17 7.35
CA LEU A 104 4.77 -0.45 6.33
C LEU A 104 5.95 0.33 6.91
N GLU A 105 5.87 0.82 8.15
CA GLU A 105 7.02 1.41 8.86
C GLU A 105 8.15 0.39 9.04
N GLN A 106 7.81 -0.84 9.45
CA GLN A 106 8.80 -1.91 9.58
C GLN A 106 9.41 -2.26 8.21
N ALA A 107 8.58 -2.40 7.17
CA ALA A 107 9.07 -2.63 5.80
C ALA A 107 10.00 -1.51 5.34
N ALA A 108 9.61 -0.25 5.56
CA ALA A 108 10.35 0.93 5.14
C ALA A 108 11.73 1.07 5.81
N LYS A 109 11.86 0.62 7.08
CA LYS A 109 13.13 0.59 7.81
C LYS A 109 14.10 -0.44 7.22
N LEU A 110 13.59 -1.58 6.76
CA LEU A 110 14.39 -2.65 6.16
C LEU A 110 14.72 -2.39 4.68
N ALA A 111 13.89 -1.57 4.01
CA ALA A 111 13.97 -1.37 2.57
C ALA A 111 15.22 -0.62 2.12
N SER A 112 15.85 -1.11 1.05
CA SER A 112 16.91 -0.41 0.32
C SER A 112 16.37 0.64 -0.65
N HIS A 113 15.08 0.59 -1.00
CA HIS A 113 14.39 1.48 -1.93
C HIS A 113 13.17 2.15 -1.31
N GLY A 114 12.63 3.18 -1.98
CA GLY A 114 11.59 4.06 -1.43
C GLY A 114 10.15 3.52 -1.51
N ASN A 115 9.88 2.31 -2.04
CA ASN A 115 8.50 1.87 -2.32
C ASN A 115 7.63 1.74 -1.05
N ALA A 116 8.15 1.15 0.03
CA ALA A 116 7.42 1.03 1.29
C ALA A 116 7.12 2.42 1.90
N TRP A 117 8.09 3.35 1.83
CA TRP A 117 7.90 4.74 2.23
C TRP A 117 6.84 5.46 1.40
N SER A 118 6.80 5.22 0.07
CA SER A 118 5.78 5.79 -0.82
C SER A 118 4.37 5.31 -0.47
N ARG A 119 4.21 4.02 -0.16
CA ARG A 119 2.93 3.47 0.32
C ARG A 119 2.53 4.06 1.66
N LEU A 120 3.49 4.15 2.58
CA LEU A 120 3.29 4.71 3.91
C LEU A 120 2.81 6.16 3.85
N ALA A 121 3.36 6.97 2.94
CA ALA A 121 2.87 8.33 2.70
C ALA A 121 1.38 8.36 2.35
N GLY A 122 0.93 7.47 1.45
CA GLY A 122 -0.49 7.35 1.11
C GLY A 122 -1.36 6.87 2.27
N VAL A 123 -0.85 5.95 3.10
CA VAL A 123 -1.55 5.47 4.30
C VAL A 123 -1.72 6.60 5.32
N TYR A 124 -0.67 7.37 5.58
CA TYR A 124 -0.74 8.51 6.51
C TYR A 124 -1.69 9.61 6.02
N LEU A 125 -1.77 9.87 4.70
CA LEU A 125 -2.78 10.80 4.16
C LEU A 125 -4.20 10.34 4.46
N ASN A 126 -4.48 9.04 4.33
CA ASN A 126 -5.81 8.49 4.67
C ASN A 126 -6.10 8.53 6.18
N LEU A 127 -5.08 8.58 7.02
CA LEU A 127 -5.21 8.76 8.47
C LEU A 127 -5.24 10.25 8.89
N ASN A 128 -5.15 11.20 7.93
CA ASN A 128 -4.98 12.63 8.16
C ASN A 128 -3.71 12.99 8.96
N GLU A 129 -2.70 12.10 8.98
CA GLU A 129 -1.40 12.32 9.62
C GLU A 129 -0.45 12.99 8.61
N ASN A 130 -0.79 14.24 8.22
CA ASN A 130 -0.17 14.92 7.08
C ASN A 130 1.34 15.19 7.26
N GLU A 131 1.82 15.44 8.47
CA GLU A 131 3.25 15.61 8.77
C GLU A 131 4.02 14.31 8.51
N LYS A 132 3.51 13.19 9.03
CA LYS A 132 4.12 11.89 8.78
C LYS A 132 4.05 11.50 7.30
N ALA A 133 2.96 11.85 6.62
CA ALA A 133 2.83 11.64 5.18
C ALA A 133 3.89 12.39 4.39
N LEU A 134 4.15 13.66 4.75
CA LEU A 134 5.19 14.48 4.12
C LEU A 134 6.57 13.89 4.34
N VAL A 135 6.92 13.53 5.58
CA VAL A 135 8.20 12.87 5.91
C VAL A 135 8.38 11.56 5.14
N ALA A 136 7.34 10.73 5.10
CA ALA A 136 7.37 9.47 4.37
C ALA A 136 7.58 9.69 2.85
N ALA A 137 6.90 10.67 2.25
CA ALA A 137 7.07 11.00 0.84
C ALA A 137 8.48 11.53 0.53
N ILE A 138 9.05 12.37 1.41
CA ILE A 138 10.44 12.87 1.28
C ILE A 138 11.42 11.69 1.35
N ASN A 139 11.28 10.78 2.34
CA ASN A 139 12.14 9.61 2.48
C ASN A 139 12.03 8.67 1.27
N ALA A 140 10.82 8.50 0.72
CA ALA A 140 10.60 7.72 -0.49
C ALA A 140 11.40 8.27 -1.68
N LEU A 141 11.29 9.58 -1.91
CA LEU A 141 11.99 10.26 -3.02
C LEU A 141 13.50 10.26 -2.82
N SER A 142 13.98 10.43 -1.58
CA SER A 142 15.41 10.41 -1.25
C SER A 142 16.04 9.03 -1.46
N LYS A 143 15.35 7.95 -1.05
CA LYS A 143 15.81 6.58 -1.26
C LYS A 143 15.78 6.17 -2.74
N GLY A 144 14.85 6.70 -3.52
CA GLY A 144 14.71 6.37 -4.94
C GLY A 144 14.25 4.92 -5.19
N GLY A 145 14.48 4.42 -6.42
CA GLY A 145 14.07 3.08 -6.84
C GLY A 145 12.55 2.88 -6.84
N LEU A 146 11.79 3.95 -7.06
CA LEU A 146 10.34 3.99 -6.95
C LEU A 146 9.67 3.39 -8.19
N LYS A 147 8.80 2.40 -7.99
CA LYS A 147 7.91 1.86 -9.04
C LYS A 147 6.82 2.86 -9.43
N ARG A 148 6.42 3.73 -8.52
CA ARG A 148 5.35 4.71 -8.66
C ARG A 148 5.80 6.08 -8.11
N GLU A 149 6.84 6.64 -8.72
CA GLU A 149 7.34 7.98 -8.39
C GLU A 149 6.26 9.04 -8.61
N ASP A 150 5.44 8.86 -9.64
CA ASP A 150 4.27 9.67 -9.94
C ASP A 150 3.33 9.83 -8.74
N LEU A 151 2.96 8.74 -8.08
CA LEU A 151 2.11 8.76 -6.88
C LEU A 151 2.83 9.36 -5.68
N THR A 152 4.14 9.15 -5.56
CA THR A 152 4.91 9.72 -4.45
C THR A 152 4.91 11.25 -4.52
N TRP A 153 5.09 11.83 -5.72
CA TRP A 153 4.96 13.29 -5.92
C TRP A 153 3.54 13.79 -5.66
N MET A 154 2.50 13.03 -6.06
CA MET A 154 1.11 13.35 -5.73
C MET A 154 0.87 13.37 -4.22
N ASN A 155 1.30 12.33 -3.51
CA ASN A 155 1.16 12.22 -2.06
C ASN A 155 1.89 13.35 -1.33
N ARG A 156 3.12 13.68 -1.78
CA ARG A 156 3.87 14.81 -1.24
C ARG A 156 3.12 16.12 -1.42
N GLY A 157 2.64 16.40 -2.63
CA GLY A 157 1.86 17.62 -2.91
C GLY A 157 0.57 17.69 -2.08
N SER A 158 -0.11 16.57 -1.88
CA SER A 158 -1.30 16.50 -1.04
C SER A 158 -0.99 16.78 0.43
N ALA A 159 0.09 16.20 0.98
CA ALA A 159 0.52 16.46 2.34
C ALA A 159 0.94 17.95 2.54
N GLU A 160 1.72 18.51 1.60
CA GLU A 160 2.12 19.91 1.61
C GLU A 160 0.91 20.86 1.57
N ALA A 161 -0.10 20.55 0.72
CA ALA A 161 -1.34 21.34 0.64
C ALA A 161 -2.14 21.28 1.96
N SER A 162 -2.27 20.10 2.55
CA SER A 162 -2.96 19.91 3.84
C SER A 162 -2.25 20.63 5.01
N LEU A 163 -0.94 20.81 4.91
CA LEU A 163 -0.14 21.57 5.85
C LEU A 163 -0.06 23.07 5.51
N HIS A 164 -0.88 23.55 4.59
CA HIS A 164 -0.94 24.92 4.09
C HIS A 164 0.34 25.42 3.40
N CYS A 165 1.21 24.52 2.96
CA CYS A 165 2.44 24.80 2.24
C CYS A 165 2.20 24.85 0.72
N TYR A 166 1.36 25.77 0.26
CA TYR A 166 0.84 25.80 -1.12
C TYR A 166 1.93 25.94 -2.19
N ASP A 167 2.95 26.77 -1.97
CA ASP A 167 4.06 26.93 -2.92
C ASP A 167 4.87 25.64 -3.10
N ALA A 168 5.07 24.88 -2.02
CA ALA A 168 5.71 23.56 -2.07
C ALA A 168 4.81 22.56 -2.80
N ALA A 169 3.51 22.55 -2.51
CA ALA A 169 2.53 21.68 -3.16
C ALA A 169 2.47 21.94 -4.68
N VAL A 170 2.50 23.20 -5.13
CA VAL A 170 2.58 23.57 -6.56
C VAL A 170 3.81 22.94 -7.21
N LYS A 171 4.97 22.97 -6.56
CA LYS A 171 6.22 22.37 -7.07
C LYS A 171 6.08 20.84 -7.14
N SER A 172 5.55 20.21 -6.10
CA SER A 172 5.35 18.76 -6.05
C SER A 172 4.36 18.27 -7.12
N PHE A 173 3.22 18.92 -7.29
CA PHE A 173 2.28 18.59 -8.37
C PHE A 173 2.85 18.90 -9.76
N SER A 174 3.73 19.92 -9.90
CA SER A 174 4.44 20.16 -11.16
C SER A 174 5.41 19.02 -11.51
N LYS A 175 6.03 18.38 -10.51
CA LYS A 175 6.85 17.17 -10.70
C LYS A 175 5.98 15.98 -11.08
N ALA A 176 4.86 15.76 -10.39
CA ALA A 176 3.89 14.71 -10.71
C ALA A 176 3.32 14.85 -12.13
N ALA A 177 3.06 16.06 -12.59
CA ALA A 177 2.53 16.34 -13.94
C ALA A 177 3.45 15.93 -15.10
N LYS A 178 4.71 15.61 -14.84
CA LYS A 178 5.63 15.07 -15.84
C LYS A 178 5.35 13.60 -16.21
N PHE A 179 4.56 12.90 -15.39
CA PHE A 179 4.21 11.49 -15.59
C PHE A 179 2.80 11.41 -16.20
N ASP A 180 2.67 10.87 -17.41
CA ASP A 180 1.40 10.83 -18.16
C ASP A 180 0.27 10.17 -17.37
N ARG A 181 0.59 9.14 -16.57
CA ARG A 181 -0.36 8.38 -15.77
C ARG A 181 -1.16 9.23 -14.78
N VAL A 182 -0.58 10.30 -14.23
CA VAL A 182 -1.21 11.20 -13.26
C VAL A 182 -1.32 12.64 -13.74
N LYS A 183 -0.84 12.95 -14.95
CA LYS A 183 -0.69 14.31 -15.50
C LYS A 183 -1.96 15.16 -15.34
N LYS A 184 -3.10 14.64 -15.80
CA LYS A 184 -4.38 15.36 -15.73
C LYS A 184 -4.73 15.75 -14.29
N ASN A 185 -4.62 14.79 -13.37
CA ASN A 185 -4.92 15.02 -11.96
C ASN A 185 -3.92 15.98 -11.32
N ALA A 186 -2.63 15.82 -11.59
CA ALA A 186 -1.57 16.68 -11.07
C ALA A 186 -1.74 18.15 -11.53
N VAL A 187 -2.09 18.37 -12.80
CA VAL A 187 -2.37 19.73 -13.34
C VAL A 187 -3.58 20.35 -12.63
N ASN A 188 -4.66 19.58 -12.43
CA ASN A 188 -5.85 20.08 -11.74
C ASN A 188 -5.55 20.42 -10.27
N TRP A 189 -4.85 19.56 -9.56
CA TRP A 189 -4.43 19.83 -8.19
C TRP A 189 -3.49 21.05 -8.11
N LYS A 190 -2.51 21.15 -9.02
CA LYS A 190 -1.64 22.32 -9.10
C LYS A 190 -2.44 23.61 -9.24
N LYS A 191 -3.42 23.65 -10.18
CA LYS A 191 -4.27 24.81 -10.38
C LYS A 191 -5.05 25.18 -9.11
N TYR A 192 -5.64 24.17 -8.46
CA TYR A 192 -6.41 24.36 -7.24
C TYR A 192 -5.54 24.94 -6.11
N VAL A 193 -4.38 24.33 -5.83
CA VAL A 193 -3.51 24.76 -4.72
C VAL A 193 -2.89 26.12 -5.00
N SER A 194 -2.61 26.49 -6.26
CA SER A 194 -2.15 27.82 -6.63
C SER A 194 -3.21 28.88 -6.31
N ALA A 195 -4.45 28.66 -6.75
CA ALA A 195 -5.56 29.58 -6.50
C ALA A 195 -5.85 29.71 -4.98
N GLU A 196 -5.79 28.59 -4.24
CA GLU A 196 -6.03 28.61 -2.80
C GLU A 196 -4.88 29.36 -2.05
N GLY A 197 -3.63 29.18 -2.46
CA GLY A 197 -2.50 29.92 -1.94
C GLY A 197 -2.66 31.43 -2.17
N GLU A 198 -3.00 31.86 -3.39
CA GLU A 198 -3.26 33.26 -3.71
C GLU A 198 -4.41 33.85 -2.89
N ARG A 199 -5.53 33.09 -2.78
CA ARG A 199 -6.69 33.51 -1.97
C ARG A 199 -6.28 33.71 -0.50
N ARG A 200 -5.53 32.79 0.07
CA ARG A 200 -5.08 32.88 1.47
C ARG A 200 -4.12 34.06 1.68
N ASN A 201 -3.17 34.26 0.75
CA ASN A 201 -2.25 35.39 0.83
C ASN A 201 -3.00 36.74 0.81
N LYS A 202 -4.03 36.89 -0.02
CA LYS A 202 -4.89 38.08 -0.01
C LYS A 202 -5.63 38.26 1.31
N LEU A 203 -6.16 37.17 1.90
CA LEU A 203 -6.84 37.24 3.19
C LEU A 203 -5.88 37.66 4.32
N ILE A 204 -4.67 37.09 4.33
CA ILE A 204 -3.63 37.45 5.31
C ILE A 204 -3.23 38.95 5.15
N ALA A 205 -3.05 39.40 3.91
CA ALA A 205 -2.76 40.84 3.65
C ALA A 205 -3.88 41.76 4.13
N ASN A 206 -5.12 41.29 4.18
CA ASN A 206 -6.28 42.00 4.72
C ASN A 206 -6.48 41.75 6.24
N GLY A 207 -5.50 41.24 6.95
CA GLY A 207 -5.52 41.08 8.40
C GLY A 207 -6.12 39.76 8.92
N ALA A 208 -6.44 38.80 8.06
CA ALA A 208 -6.96 37.50 8.53
C ALA A 208 -5.82 36.69 9.21
N ASN A 209 -6.12 36.19 10.42
CA ASN A 209 -5.23 35.26 11.11
C ASN A 209 -5.49 33.83 10.65
N LEU A 210 -4.72 33.35 9.66
CA LEU A 210 -4.83 32.02 9.11
C LEU A 210 -3.61 31.16 9.45
N ALA A 211 -3.82 29.85 9.60
CA ALA A 211 -2.74 28.91 9.82
C ALA A 211 -1.68 29.02 8.71
N GLN A 212 -0.42 29.16 9.09
CA GLN A 212 0.70 29.25 8.15
C GLN A 212 1.24 27.88 7.78
N CYS A 213 2.08 27.83 6.72
CA CYS A 213 2.78 26.61 6.33
C CYS A 213 3.54 26.01 7.51
N LYS A 214 3.18 24.77 7.86
CA LYS A 214 3.88 24.01 8.88
C LYS A 214 5.04 23.26 8.20
N LYS A 215 6.24 23.80 8.35
CA LYS A 215 7.46 23.12 7.88
C LYS A 215 7.76 21.93 8.77
N VAL A 216 8.05 20.76 8.15
CA VAL A 216 8.44 19.51 8.79
C VAL A 216 9.91 19.24 8.49
#